data_3e6bc9eddb20e655d281081b7a4004eb
#
_entry.id   3e6bc9eddb20e655d281081b7a4004eb
#
_cell.length_a   1.000
_cell.length_b   1.000
_cell.length_c   1.000
_cell.angle_alpha   90.00
_cell.angle_beta   90.00
_cell.angle_gamma   90.00
#
_symmetry.space_group_name_H-M   'P 1'
#
loop_
_entity.id
_entity.type
_entity.pdbx_description
1 polymer ?
#
loop_
_entity_poly.entity_id
_entity_poly.type
_entity_poly.pdbx_seq_one_letter_code
_entity_poly.pdbx_strand_id
1 'polypeptide(L)'
;MRVQINKQRGLSLVELMVALVISLFLSAGIFSMFSMSATNVTTTSQFNQLQENGRIALALIDRDLSQLGFMGDMTGTPFSMGMNTTITAGAVANDCVGGGLNNASLPNNTLSDFRVIWGYESGVSADSFACLTNVNSGTDVIQLKRLIGPPTLNPNVASRYYMATRSDQAVIFTGDQATPALLNGRFWELQHHIYYIANDGDIPVLRRRTLSATNGMNNEEQLVEGVENMRILYGFDSDGDSTADGFMPVQNVTELMWSNLRPQRLVALRIFFLIRSVAEDFSYTNNVSYVLGDKNIAPPNDHYRRKVVSATVVLENPVLMN
;
A
#
# COMPACT_ATOMS: atom_id res chain seq x y z
N MET A 1 62.06 -44.45 -44.61
CA MET A 1 61.02 -44.01 -43.67
C MET A 1 59.71 -44.68 -44.12
N ARG A 2 59.23 -45.75 -43.41
CA ARG A 2 58.00 -46.46 -43.75
C ARG A 2 56.87 -45.85 -42.96
N VAL A 3 55.96 -45.17 -43.63
CA VAL A 3 54.73 -44.65 -42.98
C VAL A 3 53.79 -45.85 -42.78
N GLN A 4 53.50 -46.21 -41.56
CA GLN A 4 52.50 -47.20 -41.23
C GLN A 4 51.12 -46.54 -41.41
N ILE A 5 50.39 -46.94 -42.43
CA ILE A 5 49.00 -46.57 -42.63
C ILE A 5 48.17 -47.48 -41.73
N ASN A 6 47.66 -46.92 -40.65
CA ASN A 6 46.68 -47.61 -39.81
C ASN A 6 45.38 -47.83 -40.64
N LYS A 7 45.05 -49.08 -40.91
CA LYS A 7 43.78 -49.44 -41.50
C LYS A 7 42.63 -49.06 -40.55
N GLN A 8 41.83 -48.07 -40.96
CA GLN A 8 40.55 -47.78 -40.29
C GLN A 8 39.67 -49.03 -40.35
N ARG A 9 39.28 -49.56 -39.21
CA ARG A 9 38.25 -50.59 -39.07
C ARG A 9 36.89 -49.91 -39.24
N GLY A 10 36.08 -50.33 -40.20
CA GLY A 10 34.72 -49.88 -40.39
C GLY A 10 33.84 -50.25 -39.17
N LEU A 11 33.00 -49.36 -38.73
CA LEU A 11 32.03 -49.64 -37.67
C LEU A 11 30.96 -50.60 -38.19
N SER A 12 30.61 -51.57 -37.33
CA SER A 12 29.51 -52.51 -37.60
C SER A 12 28.18 -51.73 -37.52
N LEU A 13 27.21 -52.08 -38.37
CA LEU A 13 25.86 -51.52 -38.39
C LEU A 13 25.19 -51.66 -37.03
N VAL A 14 25.46 -52.78 -36.31
CA VAL A 14 24.96 -53.01 -34.93
C VAL A 14 25.58 -52.08 -33.92
N GLU A 15 26.89 -51.79 -34.02
CA GLU A 15 27.53 -50.79 -33.12
C GLU A 15 26.97 -49.40 -33.31
N LEU A 16 26.62 -49.04 -34.56
CA LEU A 16 26.02 -47.75 -34.86
C LEU A 16 24.57 -47.65 -34.32
N MET A 17 23.79 -48.73 -34.41
CA MET A 17 22.46 -48.79 -33.82
C MET A 17 22.50 -48.71 -32.29
N VAL A 18 23.39 -49.44 -31.65
CA VAL A 18 23.57 -49.41 -30.19
C VAL A 18 24.00 -48.02 -29.73
N ALA A 19 24.96 -47.40 -30.42
CA ALA A 19 25.42 -46.04 -30.08
C ALA A 19 24.30 -45.01 -30.25
N LEU A 20 23.44 -45.15 -31.29
CA LEU A 20 22.29 -44.27 -31.51
C LEU A 20 21.25 -44.41 -30.39
N VAL A 21 20.92 -45.62 -29.95
CA VAL A 21 20.00 -45.87 -28.83
C VAL A 21 20.54 -45.28 -27.55
N ILE A 22 21.80 -45.51 -27.20
CA ILE A 22 22.43 -44.98 -25.99
C ILE A 22 22.44 -43.44 -26.05
N SER A 23 22.81 -42.84 -27.17
CA SER A 23 22.84 -41.37 -27.31
C SER A 23 21.45 -40.76 -27.18
N LEU A 24 20.39 -41.44 -27.64
CA LEU A 24 19.01 -41.00 -27.54
C LEU A 24 18.54 -41.03 -26.08
N PHE A 25 18.87 -42.07 -25.31
CA PHE A 25 18.60 -42.13 -23.87
C PHE A 25 19.36 -41.05 -23.07
N LEU A 26 20.63 -40.82 -23.38
CA LEU A 26 21.43 -39.78 -22.74
C LEU A 26 20.85 -38.39 -23.07
N SER A 27 20.49 -38.13 -24.32
CA SER A 27 19.89 -36.86 -24.75
C SER A 27 18.54 -36.61 -24.05
N ALA A 28 17.70 -37.64 -23.92
CA ALA A 28 16.43 -37.55 -23.20
C ALA A 28 16.65 -37.24 -21.71
N GLY A 29 17.63 -37.88 -21.07
CA GLY A 29 18.01 -37.58 -19.68
C GLY A 29 18.51 -36.14 -19.48
N ILE A 30 19.37 -35.66 -20.37
CA ILE A 30 19.88 -34.27 -20.32
C ILE A 30 18.73 -33.27 -20.53
N PHE A 31 17.84 -33.53 -21.50
CA PHE A 31 16.69 -32.67 -21.75
C PHE A 31 15.74 -32.61 -20.55
N SER A 32 15.48 -33.77 -19.89
CA SER A 32 14.68 -33.82 -18.67
C SER A 32 15.29 -33.00 -17.53
N MET A 33 16.62 -33.13 -17.30
CA MET A 33 17.34 -32.34 -16.30
C MET A 33 17.28 -30.83 -16.60
N PHE A 34 17.44 -30.45 -17.86
CA PHE A 34 17.37 -29.07 -18.28
C PHE A 34 15.97 -28.48 -18.06
N SER A 35 14.92 -29.21 -18.47
CA SER A 35 13.53 -28.81 -18.28
C SER A 35 13.19 -28.63 -16.78
N MET A 36 13.61 -29.58 -15.93
CA MET A 36 13.41 -29.49 -14.47
C MET A 36 14.18 -28.30 -13.88
N SER A 37 15.41 -28.06 -14.30
CA SER A 37 16.19 -26.91 -13.87
C SER A 37 15.54 -25.57 -14.25
N ALA A 38 15.05 -25.46 -15.48
CA ALA A 38 14.35 -24.26 -15.96
C ALA A 38 13.10 -23.98 -15.13
N THR A 39 12.27 -24.99 -14.85
CA THR A 39 11.07 -24.86 -14.01
C THR A 39 11.44 -24.42 -12.59
N ASN A 40 12.48 -24.99 -11.99
CA ASN A 40 12.93 -24.63 -10.64
C ASN A 40 13.39 -23.16 -10.59
N VAL A 41 14.14 -22.69 -11.59
CA VAL A 41 14.59 -21.30 -11.68
C VAL A 41 13.38 -20.35 -11.76
N THR A 42 12.43 -20.63 -12.65
CA THR A 42 11.21 -19.81 -12.78
C THR A 42 10.42 -19.76 -11.48
N THR A 43 10.18 -20.90 -10.84
CA THR A 43 9.45 -20.99 -9.58
C THR A 43 10.15 -20.19 -8.48
N THR A 44 11.46 -20.35 -8.34
CA THR A 44 12.25 -19.61 -7.33
C THR A 44 12.23 -18.11 -7.57
N SER A 45 12.33 -17.69 -8.84
CA SER A 45 12.27 -16.28 -9.23
C SER A 45 10.90 -15.67 -8.87
N GLN A 46 9.80 -16.37 -9.16
CA GLN A 46 8.44 -15.91 -8.81
C GLN A 46 8.25 -15.78 -7.29
N PHE A 47 8.73 -16.75 -6.50
CA PHE A 47 8.67 -16.65 -5.03
C PHE A 47 9.47 -15.48 -4.47
N ASN A 48 10.65 -15.21 -5.02
CA ASN A 48 11.46 -14.06 -4.62
C ASN A 48 10.74 -12.74 -4.96
N GLN A 49 10.10 -12.65 -6.14
CA GLN A 49 9.30 -11.50 -6.53
C GLN A 49 8.11 -11.28 -5.58
N LEU A 50 7.36 -12.33 -5.23
CA LEU A 50 6.25 -12.24 -4.27
C LEU A 50 6.72 -11.71 -2.91
N GLN A 51 7.87 -12.17 -2.43
CA GLN A 51 8.43 -11.72 -1.15
C GLN A 51 8.87 -10.25 -1.21
N GLU A 52 9.56 -9.87 -2.28
CA GLU A 52 10.07 -8.51 -2.44
C GLU A 52 8.91 -7.50 -2.62
N ASN A 53 7.94 -7.80 -3.49
CA ASN A 53 6.76 -6.95 -3.70
C ASN A 53 5.97 -6.79 -2.39
N GLY A 54 5.78 -7.88 -1.64
CA GLY A 54 5.12 -7.83 -0.34
C GLY A 54 5.88 -6.98 0.68
N ARG A 55 7.20 -7.10 0.75
CA ARG A 55 8.06 -6.31 1.63
C ARG A 55 8.01 -4.82 1.28
N ILE A 56 8.08 -4.49 -0.02
CA ILE A 56 7.99 -3.11 -0.49
C ILE A 56 6.62 -2.51 -0.18
N ALA A 57 5.53 -3.24 -0.47
CA ALA A 57 4.17 -2.77 -0.20
C ALA A 57 3.96 -2.45 1.29
N LEU A 58 4.40 -3.35 2.20
CA LEU A 58 4.34 -3.12 3.64
C LEU A 58 5.20 -1.93 4.07
N ALA A 59 6.43 -1.80 3.59
CA ALA A 59 7.33 -0.72 3.96
C ALA A 59 6.83 0.67 3.52
N LEU A 60 6.18 0.76 2.36
CA LEU A 60 5.61 2.02 1.87
C LEU A 60 4.45 2.51 2.73
N ILE A 61 3.52 1.62 3.09
CA ILE A 61 2.38 2.01 3.91
C ILE A 61 2.76 2.20 5.38
N ASP A 62 3.67 1.39 5.92
CA ASP A 62 4.17 1.48 7.29
C ASP A 62 4.80 2.84 7.57
N ARG A 63 5.59 3.36 6.63
CA ARG A 63 6.21 4.69 6.72
C ARG A 63 5.18 5.80 6.91
N ASP A 64 4.05 5.73 6.23
CA ASP A 64 2.99 6.74 6.36
C ASP A 64 2.17 6.55 7.63
N LEU A 65 1.91 5.31 7.99
CA LEU A 65 1.14 4.97 9.20
C LEU A 65 1.89 5.30 10.48
N SER A 66 3.19 5.07 10.54
CA SER A 66 4.00 5.41 11.73
C SER A 66 3.99 6.90 12.06
N GLN A 67 3.66 7.77 11.09
CA GLN A 67 3.54 9.21 11.27
C GLN A 67 2.08 9.70 11.26
N LEU A 68 1.11 8.80 11.22
CA LEU A 68 -0.30 9.14 11.23
C LEU A 68 -0.67 9.98 12.46
N GLY A 69 -1.47 11.03 12.25
CA GLY A 69 -1.91 11.92 13.32
C GLY A 69 -0.84 12.90 13.81
N PHE A 70 0.37 12.88 13.24
CA PHE A 70 1.35 13.93 13.51
C PHE A 70 0.89 15.25 12.86
N MET A 71 0.57 16.25 13.69
CA MET A 71 0.04 17.56 13.29
C MET A 71 0.92 18.73 13.78
N GLY A 72 2.25 18.49 13.86
CA GLY A 72 3.22 19.49 14.29
C GLY A 72 3.00 19.91 15.73
N ASP A 73 2.86 21.22 15.96
CA ASP A 73 2.67 21.80 17.29
C ASP A 73 1.22 21.73 17.79
N MET A 74 0.27 21.35 16.92
CA MET A 74 -1.17 21.25 17.23
C MET A 74 -1.57 19.87 17.80
N THR A 75 -0.64 19.09 18.31
CA THR A 75 -0.91 17.76 18.88
C THR A 75 -1.95 17.86 20.00
N GLY A 76 -3.03 17.08 19.90
CA GLY A 76 -4.12 17.09 20.88
C GLY A 76 -5.09 18.26 20.80
N THR A 77 -4.87 19.22 19.90
CA THR A 77 -5.77 20.36 19.73
C THR A 77 -6.60 20.17 18.46
N PRO A 78 -7.95 20.15 18.53
CA PRO A 78 -8.79 20.00 17.35
C PRO A 78 -8.70 21.21 16.42
N PHE A 79 -8.73 20.96 15.13
CA PHE A 79 -8.76 22.01 14.12
C PHE A 79 -10.15 22.64 14.05
N SER A 80 -10.25 23.92 14.40
CA SER A 80 -11.50 24.70 14.36
C SER A 80 -11.35 25.87 13.41
N MET A 81 -11.98 25.76 12.22
CA MET A 81 -11.92 26.79 11.21
C MET A 81 -12.49 28.12 11.73
N GLY A 82 -11.73 29.22 11.47
CA GLY A 82 -12.10 30.55 11.94
C GLY A 82 -11.83 30.83 13.41
N MET A 83 -11.46 29.82 14.23
CA MET A 83 -11.02 29.99 15.62
C MET A 83 -9.49 29.84 15.73
N ASN A 84 -8.98 28.65 15.50
CA ASN A 84 -7.54 28.35 15.60
C ASN A 84 -6.92 27.93 14.26
N THR A 85 -7.73 27.72 13.24
CA THR A 85 -7.26 27.25 11.93
C THR A 85 -7.74 28.20 10.84
N THR A 86 -6.81 28.61 9.97
CA THR A 86 -7.08 29.42 8.78
C THR A 86 -6.55 28.71 7.55
N ILE A 87 -7.26 28.75 6.44
CA ILE A 87 -6.81 28.24 5.14
C ILE A 87 -6.72 29.43 4.19
N THR A 88 -5.50 29.70 3.72
CA THR A 88 -5.26 30.68 2.65
C THR A 88 -5.12 30.02 1.28
N ALA A 89 -4.89 28.69 1.27
CA ALA A 89 -4.89 27.90 0.04
C ALA A 89 -6.27 27.94 -0.65
N GLY A 90 -6.26 27.83 -1.98
CA GLY A 90 -7.48 27.64 -2.77
C GLY A 90 -8.15 26.29 -2.52
N ALA A 91 -9.34 26.11 -3.09
CA ALA A 91 -10.04 24.82 -3.04
C ALA A 91 -9.22 23.72 -3.71
N VAL A 92 -9.24 22.51 -3.14
CA VAL A 92 -8.54 21.35 -3.70
C VAL A 92 -9.29 20.87 -4.95
N ALA A 93 -8.60 20.81 -6.08
CA ALA A 93 -9.17 20.27 -7.32
C ALA A 93 -9.40 18.75 -7.18
N ASN A 94 -10.57 18.27 -7.62
CA ASN A 94 -10.97 16.86 -7.54
C ASN A 94 -10.70 16.25 -6.16
N ASP A 95 -11.12 16.96 -5.11
CA ASP A 95 -10.91 16.53 -3.74
C ASP A 95 -11.53 15.14 -3.48
N CYS A 96 -10.80 14.33 -2.78
CA CYS A 96 -11.26 13.02 -2.33
C CYS A 96 -11.93 13.14 -0.96
N VAL A 97 -13.19 13.49 -0.96
CA VAL A 97 -13.97 13.59 0.27
C VAL A 97 -14.45 12.20 0.68
N GLY A 98 -14.04 11.76 1.86
CA GLY A 98 -14.48 10.48 2.44
C GLY A 98 -15.80 10.60 3.19
N GLY A 99 -16.33 9.47 3.65
CA GLY A 99 -17.58 9.43 4.43
C GLY A 99 -17.48 10.17 5.77
N GLY A 100 -18.65 10.59 6.29
CA GLY A 100 -18.77 11.35 7.53
C GLY A 100 -18.47 12.84 7.39
N LEU A 101 -18.38 13.51 8.54
CA LEU A 101 -18.16 14.96 8.60
C LEU A 101 -16.67 15.30 8.57
N ASN A 102 -16.32 16.49 8.08
CA ASN A 102 -14.97 17.06 8.07
C ASN A 102 -13.88 16.11 7.52
N ASN A 103 -14.21 15.41 6.43
CA ASN A 103 -13.36 14.39 5.81
C ASN A 103 -12.87 14.77 4.39
N ALA A 104 -12.79 16.05 4.08
CA ALA A 104 -12.11 16.58 2.88
C ALA A 104 -10.58 16.57 3.08
N SER A 105 -9.80 16.84 2.02
CA SER A 105 -8.33 16.94 2.12
C SER A 105 -7.87 18.01 3.10
N LEU A 106 -8.62 19.11 3.20
CA LEU A 106 -8.39 20.20 4.15
C LEU A 106 -9.53 20.27 5.16
N PRO A 107 -9.30 20.81 6.39
CA PRO A 107 -10.37 21.05 7.37
C PRO A 107 -11.47 21.96 6.81
N ASN A 108 -12.69 21.75 7.24
CA ASN A 108 -13.86 22.59 6.86
C ASN A 108 -14.52 23.21 8.09
N ASN A 109 -15.59 24.00 7.88
CA ASN A 109 -16.32 24.70 8.94
C ASN A 109 -17.33 23.83 9.71
N THR A 110 -17.28 22.51 9.53
CA THR A 110 -18.17 21.61 10.25
C THR A 110 -17.72 21.47 11.70
N LEU A 111 -18.69 21.47 12.63
CA LEU A 111 -18.43 21.20 14.05
C LEU A 111 -18.16 19.71 14.26
N SER A 112 -17.00 19.27 13.83
CA SER A 112 -16.51 17.89 13.91
C SER A 112 -15.00 17.89 13.79
N ASP A 113 -14.33 16.90 14.40
CA ASP A 113 -12.90 16.74 14.29
C ASP A 113 -12.47 16.51 12.83
N PHE A 114 -11.35 17.12 12.46
CA PHE A 114 -10.74 16.89 11.17
C PHE A 114 -10.24 15.44 11.09
N ARG A 115 -10.84 14.69 10.17
CA ARG A 115 -10.60 13.26 10.06
C ARG A 115 -9.26 12.98 9.37
N VAL A 116 -8.28 12.48 10.14
CA VAL A 116 -6.91 12.21 9.66
C VAL A 116 -6.73 10.81 9.09
N ILE A 117 -7.62 9.89 9.46
CA ILE A 117 -7.70 8.53 8.92
C ILE A 117 -9.14 8.17 8.61
N TRP A 118 -9.34 7.48 7.52
CA TRP A 118 -10.62 6.89 7.15
C TRP A 118 -10.39 5.81 6.10
N GLY A 119 -11.29 4.84 6.01
CA GLY A 119 -11.23 3.79 5.01
C GLY A 119 -12.58 3.19 4.72
N TYR A 120 -12.63 2.36 3.68
CA TYR A 120 -13.80 1.61 3.28
C TYR A 120 -13.40 0.36 2.52
N GLU A 121 -14.27 -0.64 2.42
CA GLU A 121 -14.11 -1.79 1.53
C GLU A 121 -14.84 -1.52 0.23
N SER A 122 -14.12 -1.53 -0.89
CA SER A 122 -14.66 -1.26 -2.22
C SER A 122 -15.72 -2.29 -2.62
N GLY A 123 -16.87 -1.80 -3.08
CA GLY A 123 -18.02 -2.64 -3.48
C GLY A 123 -18.80 -3.27 -2.32
N VAL A 124 -18.44 -2.97 -1.06
CA VAL A 124 -19.12 -3.50 0.15
C VAL A 124 -19.63 -2.35 1.02
N SER A 125 -18.79 -1.37 1.34
CA SER A 125 -19.16 -0.22 2.15
C SER A 125 -20.14 0.72 1.41
N ALA A 126 -21.05 1.37 2.15
CA ALA A 126 -21.99 2.32 1.58
C ALA A 126 -21.28 3.59 1.07
N ASP A 127 -20.32 4.09 1.83
CA ASP A 127 -19.54 5.27 1.47
C ASP A 127 -18.25 4.86 0.74
N SER A 128 -17.83 5.72 -0.19
CA SER A 128 -16.61 5.57 -0.98
C SER A 128 -16.07 6.94 -1.40
N PHE A 129 -14.84 6.99 -1.90
CA PHE A 129 -14.30 8.20 -2.52
C PHE A 129 -14.84 8.37 -3.93
N ALA A 130 -15.57 9.45 -4.19
CA ALA A 130 -16.02 9.79 -5.55
C ALA A 130 -14.88 10.06 -6.54
N CYS A 131 -13.69 10.41 -6.05
CA CYS A 131 -12.48 10.63 -6.85
C CYS A 131 -11.87 9.32 -7.39
N LEU A 132 -12.24 8.15 -6.85
CA LEU A 132 -11.72 6.85 -7.27
C LEU A 132 -12.79 6.07 -8.05
N THR A 133 -12.53 5.75 -9.30
CA THR A 133 -13.50 5.10 -10.20
C THR A 133 -13.15 3.66 -10.59
N ASN A 134 -11.92 3.23 -10.34
CA ASN A 134 -11.38 1.96 -10.83
C ASN A 134 -10.80 1.07 -9.73
N VAL A 135 -11.29 1.20 -8.50
CA VAL A 135 -10.83 0.39 -7.37
C VAL A 135 -11.33 -1.05 -7.51
N ASN A 136 -10.45 -2.01 -7.28
CA ASN A 136 -10.82 -3.42 -7.30
C ASN A 136 -11.83 -3.72 -6.19
N SER A 137 -12.95 -4.36 -6.56
CA SER A 137 -14.00 -4.71 -5.60
C SER A 137 -13.49 -5.72 -4.56
N GLY A 138 -13.95 -5.57 -3.33
CA GLY A 138 -13.55 -6.43 -2.21
C GLY A 138 -12.13 -6.18 -1.72
N THR A 139 -11.53 -5.01 -2.03
CA THR A 139 -10.27 -4.57 -1.43
C THR A 139 -10.50 -3.35 -0.56
N ASP A 140 -9.72 -3.22 0.51
CA ASP A 140 -9.80 -2.04 1.35
C ASP A 140 -9.10 -0.85 0.70
N VAL A 141 -9.64 0.34 0.99
CA VAL A 141 -9.06 1.64 0.64
C VAL A 141 -8.83 2.40 1.94
N ILE A 142 -7.70 3.08 2.07
CA ILE A 142 -7.38 3.86 3.26
C ILE A 142 -6.83 5.23 2.89
N GLN A 143 -7.34 6.28 3.54
CA GLN A 143 -6.77 7.62 3.51
C GLN A 143 -5.97 7.90 4.77
N LEU A 144 -4.90 8.67 4.61
CA LEU A 144 -4.00 9.09 5.68
C LEU A 144 -3.67 10.56 5.48
N LYS A 145 -3.85 11.39 6.52
CA LYS A 145 -3.46 12.80 6.53
C LYS A 145 -2.49 13.05 7.67
N ARG A 146 -1.40 13.74 7.39
CA ARG A 146 -0.34 13.98 8.35
C ARG A 146 0.56 15.14 7.92
N LEU A 147 1.33 15.63 8.84
CA LEU A 147 2.48 16.49 8.53
C LEU A 147 3.75 15.66 8.41
N ILE A 148 4.72 16.15 7.63
CA ILE A 148 6.05 15.53 7.53
C ILE A 148 7.01 16.25 8.46
N GLY A 149 7.69 15.51 9.33
CA GLY A 149 8.84 15.99 10.09
C GLY A 149 10.17 15.70 9.37
N PRO A 150 11.21 16.49 9.63
CA PRO A 150 11.28 17.69 10.47
C PRO A 150 10.64 18.93 9.81
N PRO A 151 10.43 20.03 10.58
CA PRO A 151 9.90 21.29 10.01
C PRO A 151 10.84 21.84 8.95
N THR A 152 10.25 22.45 7.92
CA THR A 152 11.02 23.10 6.85
C THR A 152 11.23 24.59 7.14
N LEU A 153 12.41 25.11 6.77
CA LEU A 153 12.70 26.55 6.85
C LEU A 153 12.21 27.31 5.62
N ASN A 154 12.00 26.59 4.50
CA ASN A 154 11.66 27.19 3.21
C ASN A 154 10.46 26.46 2.58
N PRO A 155 9.22 26.79 2.99
CA PRO A 155 7.98 26.17 2.46
C PRO A 155 7.59 26.80 1.11
N ASN A 156 8.42 26.64 0.06
CA ASN A 156 8.31 27.36 -1.21
C ASN A 156 8.15 26.46 -2.46
N VAL A 157 7.84 25.18 -2.27
CA VAL A 157 7.56 24.30 -3.41
C VAL A 157 6.11 24.50 -3.84
N ALA A 158 5.86 25.12 -4.97
CA ALA A 158 4.54 25.53 -5.46
C ALA A 158 3.52 24.40 -5.55
N SER A 159 3.96 23.16 -5.80
CA SER A 159 3.07 21.99 -5.91
C SER A 159 2.68 21.38 -4.56
N ARG A 160 3.18 21.92 -3.43
CA ARG A 160 2.95 21.35 -2.10
C ARG A 160 2.05 22.22 -1.25
N TYR A 161 1.29 21.56 -0.38
CA TYR A 161 0.59 22.19 0.73
C TYR A 161 1.49 22.21 1.96
N TYR A 162 1.42 23.27 2.71
CA TYR A 162 2.14 23.46 3.97
C TYR A 162 1.18 23.89 5.07
N MET A 163 1.55 23.58 6.29
CA MET A 163 0.87 24.05 7.49
C MET A 163 1.89 24.77 8.37
N ALA A 164 1.63 26.04 8.64
CA ALA A 164 2.30 26.77 9.69
C ALA A 164 1.57 26.48 11.01
N THR A 165 2.28 26.00 12.03
CA THR A 165 1.68 25.68 13.32
C THR A 165 2.41 26.32 14.49
N ARG A 166 1.66 26.61 15.53
CA ARG A 166 2.10 26.74 16.92
C ARG A 166 1.06 26.01 17.79
N SER A 167 1.26 25.93 19.09
CA SER A 167 0.43 25.10 20.00
C SER A 167 -1.08 25.35 19.94
N ASP A 168 -1.52 26.54 19.54
CA ASP A 168 -2.91 26.98 19.56
C ASP A 168 -3.41 27.51 18.21
N GLN A 169 -2.59 27.52 17.17
CA GLN A 169 -2.96 28.10 15.88
C GLN A 169 -2.31 27.35 14.71
N ALA A 170 -3.06 27.21 13.62
CA ALA A 170 -2.61 26.67 12.36
C ALA A 170 -3.02 27.53 11.17
N VAL A 171 -2.15 27.62 10.16
CA VAL A 171 -2.44 28.27 8.87
C VAL A 171 -2.04 27.31 7.76
N ILE A 172 -2.99 26.92 6.91
CA ILE A 172 -2.74 26.05 5.74
C ILE A 172 -2.60 26.93 4.50
N PHE A 173 -1.53 26.71 3.75
CA PHE A 173 -1.19 27.49 2.56
C PHE A 173 -0.46 26.62 1.53
N THR A 174 -0.30 27.13 0.30
CA THR A 174 0.47 26.47 -0.75
C THR A 174 1.84 27.14 -0.94
N GLY A 175 2.83 26.40 -1.43
CA GLY A 175 4.20 26.90 -1.53
C GLY A 175 4.43 28.01 -2.55
N ASP A 176 3.43 28.36 -3.37
CA ASP A 176 3.42 29.54 -4.26
C ASP A 176 2.91 30.81 -3.57
N GLN A 177 2.33 30.67 -2.37
CA GLN A 177 1.84 31.80 -1.59
C GLN A 177 2.93 32.40 -0.68
N ALA A 178 2.68 33.62 -0.24
CA ALA A 178 3.52 34.24 0.79
C ALA A 178 3.44 33.42 2.09
N THR A 179 4.60 33.16 2.69
CA THR A 179 4.70 32.44 3.97
C THR A 179 3.92 33.18 5.06
N PRO A 180 2.98 32.52 5.77
CA PRO A 180 2.20 33.17 6.81
C PRO A 180 3.08 33.71 7.95
N ALA A 181 2.80 34.94 8.39
CA ALA A 181 3.46 35.57 9.52
C ALA A 181 2.90 35.04 10.84
N LEU A 182 3.31 33.84 11.25
CA LEU A 182 2.94 33.22 12.52
C LEU A 182 4.12 33.34 13.51
N LEU A 183 3.98 34.17 14.53
CA LEU A 183 5.04 34.39 15.51
C LEU A 183 5.39 33.07 16.23
N ASN A 184 6.69 32.69 16.20
CA ASN A 184 7.20 31.40 16.67
C ASN A 184 6.57 30.17 16.02
N GLY A 185 5.91 30.33 14.86
CA GLY A 185 5.37 29.22 14.09
C GLY A 185 6.45 28.39 13.40
N ARG A 186 6.19 27.12 13.23
CA ARG A 186 7.00 26.20 12.42
C ARG A 186 6.21 25.77 11.20
N PHE A 187 6.92 25.45 10.13
CA PHE A 187 6.32 25.08 8.85
C PHE A 187 6.55 23.60 8.58
N TRP A 188 5.48 22.92 8.17
CA TRP A 188 5.48 21.48 7.90
C TRP A 188 4.83 21.24 6.54
N GLU A 189 5.29 20.25 5.79
CA GLU A 189 4.59 19.80 4.60
C GLU A 189 3.35 19.00 5.02
N LEU A 190 2.19 19.37 4.49
CA LEU A 190 0.93 18.65 4.70
C LEU A 190 0.78 17.61 3.59
N GLN A 191 0.56 16.36 3.98
CA GLN A 191 0.28 15.27 3.06
C GLN A 191 -1.08 14.63 3.32
N HIS A 192 -1.77 14.33 2.24
CA HIS A 192 -2.93 13.47 2.19
C HIS A 192 -2.67 12.38 1.15
N HIS A 193 -2.60 11.13 1.61
CA HIS A 193 -2.40 9.96 0.78
C HIS A 193 -3.63 9.06 0.83
N ILE A 194 -3.98 8.45 -0.30
CA ILE A 194 -5.00 7.41 -0.39
C ILE A 194 -4.37 6.21 -1.06
N TYR A 195 -4.34 5.08 -0.33
CA TYR A 195 -3.87 3.80 -0.84
C TYR A 195 -5.05 2.94 -1.26
N TYR A 196 -4.94 2.31 -2.43
CA TYR A 196 -5.96 1.45 -3.00
C TYR A 196 -5.37 0.50 -4.03
N ILE A 197 -6.13 -0.49 -4.44
CA ILE A 197 -5.74 -1.44 -5.48
C ILE A 197 -6.60 -1.21 -6.72
N ALA A 198 -5.93 -1.08 -7.87
CA ALA A 198 -6.55 -1.04 -9.18
C ALA A 198 -5.69 -1.76 -10.21
N ASN A 199 -6.32 -2.29 -11.24
CA ASN A 199 -5.60 -3.00 -12.28
C ASN A 199 -4.90 -2.05 -13.26
N ASP A 200 -3.75 -2.48 -13.77
CA ASP A 200 -3.11 -1.98 -14.97
C ASP A 200 -3.12 -3.12 -16.02
N GLY A 201 -4.07 -3.07 -16.96
CA GLY A 201 -4.45 -4.24 -17.74
C GLY A 201 -4.93 -5.37 -16.82
N ASP A 202 -4.25 -6.52 -16.88
CA ASP A 202 -4.57 -7.69 -16.04
C ASP A 202 -3.74 -7.76 -14.75
N ILE A 203 -2.83 -6.82 -14.54
CA ILE A 203 -1.94 -6.80 -13.38
C ILE A 203 -2.57 -5.95 -12.27
N PRO A 204 -2.87 -6.51 -11.09
CA PRO A 204 -3.30 -5.72 -9.94
C PRO A 204 -2.11 -4.95 -9.35
N VAL A 205 -2.32 -3.67 -9.05
CA VAL A 205 -1.28 -2.74 -8.61
C VAL A 205 -1.74 -2.01 -7.36
N LEU A 206 -0.89 -1.96 -6.33
CA LEU A 206 -1.05 -1.01 -5.23
C LEU A 206 -0.75 0.39 -5.75
N ARG A 207 -1.73 1.27 -5.63
CA ARG A 207 -1.65 2.67 -6.07
C ARG A 207 -1.79 3.64 -4.92
N ARG A 208 -1.29 4.83 -5.11
CA ARG A 208 -1.44 5.94 -4.17
C ARG A 208 -1.90 7.19 -4.91
N ARG A 209 -2.91 7.89 -4.38
CA ARG A 209 -3.15 9.30 -4.69
C ARG A 209 -2.50 10.18 -3.64
N THR A 210 -1.94 11.28 -4.10
CA THR A 210 -1.21 12.24 -3.25
C THR A 210 -1.75 13.63 -3.50
N LEU A 211 -2.06 14.39 -2.44
CA LEU A 211 -2.49 15.77 -2.51
C LEU A 211 -1.39 16.65 -3.11
N SER A 212 -1.77 17.43 -4.11
CA SER A 212 -0.88 18.40 -4.79
C SER A 212 -1.61 19.73 -4.99
N ALA A 213 -0.91 20.84 -4.79
CA ALA A 213 -1.47 22.17 -5.03
C ALA A 213 -1.74 22.46 -6.52
N THR A 214 -1.03 21.76 -7.42
CA THR A 214 -1.22 21.92 -8.87
C THR A 214 -2.33 21.04 -9.43
N ASN A 215 -2.44 19.80 -8.98
CA ASN A 215 -3.34 18.79 -9.57
C ASN A 215 -4.44 18.32 -8.60
N GLY A 216 -4.50 18.87 -7.38
CA GLY A 216 -5.40 18.38 -6.33
C GLY A 216 -5.13 16.93 -5.99
N MET A 217 -6.19 16.10 -5.98
CA MET A 217 -6.11 14.67 -5.72
C MET A 217 -5.99 13.81 -7.00
N ASN A 218 -5.70 14.39 -8.17
CA ASN A 218 -5.46 13.64 -9.42
C ASN A 218 -4.03 13.09 -9.55
N ASN A 219 -3.13 13.39 -8.63
CA ASN A 219 -1.76 12.89 -8.65
C ASN A 219 -1.73 11.44 -8.19
N GLU A 220 -1.71 10.52 -9.16
CA GLU A 220 -1.74 9.07 -8.95
C GLU A 220 -0.37 8.45 -9.24
N GLU A 221 0.06 7.53 -8.39
CA GLU A 221 1.31 6.80 -8.51
C GLU A 221 1.02 5.28 -8.45
N GLN A 222 1.64 4.53 -9.35
CA GLN A 222 1.73 3.08 -9.27
C GLN A 222 2.90 2.73 -8.36
N LEU A 223 2.66 1.98 -7.28
CA LEU A 223 3.68 1.70 -6.27
C LEU A 223 4.25 0.29 -6.40
N VAL A 224 3.39 -0.73 -6.40
CA VAL A 224 3.82 -2.14 -6.38
C VAL A 224 2.86 -2.98 -7.21
N GLU A 225 3.41 -3.66 -8.22
CA GLU A 225 2.68 -4.63 -9.05
C GLU A 225 2.43 -5.94 -8.30
N GLY A 226 1.38 -6.65 -8.69
CA GLY A 226 1.04 -7.95 -8.14
C GLY A 226 0.37 -7.89 -6.77
N VAL A 227 0.02 -6.72 -6.25
CA VAL A 227 -0.78 -6.59 -5.04
C VAL A 227 -2.26 -6.78 -5.40
N GLU A 228 -2.78 -7.99 -5.16
CA GLU A 228 -4.12 -8.39 -5.60
C GLU A 228 -5.22 -8.00 -4.62
N ASN A 229 -4.94 -8.04 -3.31
CA ASN A 229 -5.90 -7.64 -2.28
C ASN A 229 -5.17 -6.96 -1.11
N MET A 230 -5.86 -6.00 -0.50
CA MET A 230 -5.47 -5.35 0.75
C MET A 230 -6.63 -5.48 1.74
N ARG A 231 -6.34 -5.94 2.96
CA ARG A 231 -7.26 -5.97 4.08
C ARG A 231 -6.64 -5.28 5.28
N ILE A 232 -7.39 -4.40 5.93
CA ILE A 232 -6.94 -3.63 7.09
C ILE A 232 -7.89 -3.89 8.25
N LEU A 233 -7.31 -4.27 9.38
CA LEU A 233 -8.02 -4.38 10.64
C LEU A 233 -7.59 -3.25 11.58
N TYR A 234 -8.57 -2.61 12.19
CA TYR A 234 -8.42 -1.45 13.05
C TYR A 234 -8.43 -1.89 14.51
N GLY A 235 -7.35 -1.61 15.24
CA GLY A 235 -7.17 -1.97 16.63
C GLY A 235 -7.51 -0.80 17.56
N PHE A 236 -8.52 -0.97 18.39
CA PHE A 236 -9.00 0.06 19.32
C PHE A 236 -8.68 -0.31 20.76
N ASP A 237 -8.25 0.71 21.50
CA ASP A 237 -8.11 0.73 22.96
C ASP A 237 -9.41 1.25 23.55
N SER A 238 -10.05 0.48 24.42
CA SER A 238 -11.32 0.81 25.07
C SER A 238 -11.16 1.03 26.58
N ASP A 239 -10.05 0.59 27.18
CA ASP A 239 -9.79 0.70 28.63
C ASP A 239 -8.74 1.75 28.98
N GLY A 240 -8.04 2.31 28.00
CA GLY A 240 -7.11 3.43 28.14
C GLY A 240 -5.67 3.02 28.47
N ASP A 241 -5.31 1.75 28.27
CA ASP A 241 -3.95 1.23 28.50
C ASP A 241 -3.00 1.44 27.32
N SER A 242 -3.49 2.04 26.22
CA SER A 242 -2.78 2.31 24.97
C SER A 242 -2.41 1.04 24.17
N THR A 243 -3.04 -0.08 24.48
CA THR A 243 -2.94 -1.31 23.68
C THR A 243 -4.27 -1.63 23.01
N ALA A 244 -4.23 -2.37 21.91
CA ALA A 244 -5.46 -2.73 21.20
C ALA A 244 -6.14 -3.92 21.91
N ASP A 245 -7.35 -3.73 22.43
CA ASP A 245 -8.18 -4.78 23.01
C ASP A 245 -8.69 -5.78 21.98
N GLY A 246 -8.83 -5.32 20.73
CA GLY A 246 -9.28 -6.14 19.61
C GLY A 246 -9.08 -5.46 18.28
N PHE A 247 -9.13 -6.26 17.22
CA PHE A 247 -9.02 -5.79 15.85
C PHE A 247 -10.34 -6.06 15.11
N MET A 248 -10.85 -5.05 14.41
CA MET A 248 -12.08 -5.15 13.65
C MET A 248 -11.93 -4.64 12.23
N PRO A 249 -12.71 -5.18 11.27
CA PRO A 249 -12.74 -4.67 9.91
C PRO A 249 -13.45 -3.31 9.82
N VAL A 250 -13.21 -2.63 8.71
CA VAL A 250 -13.73 -1.28 8.46
C VAL A 250 -15.25 -1.16 8.61
N GLN A 251 -16.00 -2.21 8.28
CA GLN A 251 -17.47 -2.24 8.39
C GLN A 251 -17.99 -2.10 9.82
N ASN A 252 -17.16 -2.43 10.80
CA ASN A 252 -17.50 -2.36 12.22
C ASN A 252 -17.00 -1.07 12.89
N VAL A 253 -16.24 -0.24 12.16
CA VAL A 253 -15.73 1.04 12.67
C VAL A 253 -16.82 2.11 12.56
N THR A 254 -17.26 2.62 13.69
CA THR A 254 -18.33 3.64 13.76
C THR A 254 -17.79 5.05 13.48
N GLU A 255 -18.69 6.00 13.23
CA GLU A 255 -18.36 7.42 13.05
C GLU A 255 -17.59 8.01 14.25
N LEU A 256 -17.97 7.65 15.47
CA LEU A 256 -17.28 8.10 16.70
C LEU A 256 -15.86 7.53 16.79
N MET A 257 -15.66 6.27 16.39
CA MET A 257 -14.35 5.64 16.37
C MET A 257 -13.42 6.32 15.35
N TRP A 258 -13.94 6.74 14.19
CA TRP A 258 -13.16 7.49 13.21
C TRP A 258 -12.72 8.86 13.71
N SER A 259 -13.48 9.48 14.59
CA SER A 259 -13.12 10.75 15.25
C SER A 259 -12.09 10.58 16.37
N ASN A 260 -11.70 9.35 16.67
CA ASN A 260 -10.73 9.00 17.71
C ASN A 260 -11.07 9.56 19.10
N LEU A 261 -12.37 9.68 19.41
CA LEU A 261 -12.87 10.19 20.69
C LEU A 261 -13.03 9.04 21.69
N ARG A 262 -12.76 9.34 22.97
CA ARG A 262 -13.00 8.39 24.08
C ARG A 262 -14.46 7.88 24.09
N PRO A 263 -14.71 6.64 24.53
CA PRO A 263 -13.77 5.73 25.19
C PRO A 263 -12.87 4.93 24.23
N GLN A 264 -13.18 4.87 22.93
CA GLN A 264 -12.47 4.01 21.99
C GLN A 264 -11.48 4.81 21.16
N ARG A 265 -10.19 4.50 21.29
CA ARG A 265 -9.12 5.13 20.53
C ARG A 265 -8.46 4.15 19.58
N LEU A 266 -8.21 4.58 18.36
CA LEU A 266 -7.43 3.81 17.39
C LEU A 266 -5.96 3.86 17.78
N VAL A 267 -5.39 2.71 18.14
CA VAL A 267 -4.00 2.60 18.62
C VAL A 267 -3.12 1.71 17.74
N ALA A 268 -3.73 0.87 16.88
CA ALA A 268 -2.96 0.00 15.99
C ALA A 268 -3.74 -0.31 14.72
N LEU A 269 -3.00 -0.64 13.65
CA LEU A 269 -3.52 -1.18 12.41
C LEU A 269 -2.82 -2.49 12.09
N ARG A 270 -3.58 -3.48 11.64
CA ARG A 270 -3.03 -4.72 11.10
C ARG A 270 -3.37 -4.81 9.63
N ILE A 271 -2.34 -4.85 8.79
CA ILE A 271 -2.46 -4.82 7.34
C ILE A 271 -2.10 -6.18 6.79
N PHE A 272 -2.89 -6.66 5.85
CA PHE A 272 -2.66 -7.88 5.09
C PHE A 272 -2.66 -7.53 3.60
N PHE A 273 -1.65 -8.00 2.89
CA PHE A 273 -1.63 -8.00 1.44
C PHE A 273 -1.63 -9.41 0.90
N LEU A 274 -2.46 -9.66 -0.11
CA LEU A 274 -2.35 -10.82 -0.98
C LEU A 274 -1.53 -10.41 -2.19
N ILE A 275 -0.34 -10.97 -2.31
CA ILE A 275 0.55 -10.72 -3.43
C ILE A 275 0.42 -11.87 -4.43
N ARG A 276 0.26 -11.54 -5.70
CA ARG A 276 0.17 -12.46 -6.83
C ARG A 276 1.40 -12.32 -7.73
N SER A 277 1.87 -13.40 -8.34
CA SER A 277 2.88 -13.31 -9.42
C SER A 277 2.31 -12.50 -10.60
N VAL A 278 3.17 -11.70 -11.24
CA VAL A 278 2.77 -10.91 -12.41
C VAL A 278 2.53 -11.82 -13.63
N ALA A 279 3.39 -12.82 -13.81
CA ALA A 279 3.26 -13.82 -14.87
C ALA A 279 2.58 -15.10 -14.40
N GLU A 280 1.83 -15.72 -15.28
CA GLU A 280 1.26 -17.05 -15.08
C GLU A 280 2.33 -18.14 -15.10
N ASP A 281 2.09 -19.20 -14.34
CA ASP A 281 2.85 -20.46 -14.38
C ASP A 281 1.90 -21.60 -14.76
N PHE A 282 1.82 -21.90 -16.04
CA PHE A 282 0.92 -22.96 -16.57
C PHE A 282 1.25 -24.36 -16.06
N SER A 283 2.39 -24.54 -15.39
CA SER A 283 2.72 -25.81 -14.71
C SER A 283 2.09 -25.92 -13.31
N TYR A 284 1.45 -24.85 -12.82
CA TYR A 284 0.86 -24.72 -11.51
C TYR A 284 -0.62 -24.37 -11.61
N THR A 285 -1.45 -24.98 -10.76
CA THR A 285 -2.85 -24.58 -10.55
C THR A 285 -3.03 -24.19 -9.09
N ASN A 286 -3.51 -22.97 -8.85
CA ASN A 286 -3.70 -22.45 -7.51
C ASN A 286 -5.08 -22.81 -6.96
N ASN A 287 -5.14 -23.89 -6.22
CA ASN A 287 -6.33 -24.38 -5.54
C ASN A 287 -6.29 -24.15 -4.01
N VAL A 288 -5.51 -23.16 -3.55
CA VAL A 288 -5.33 -22.81 -2.15
C VAL A 288 -6.25 -21.65 -1.75
N SER A 289 -6.86 -21.75 -0.57
CA SER A 289 -7.58 -20.62 0.07
C SER A 289 -6.61 -19.73 0.82
N TYR A 290 -6.90 -18.43 0.85
CA TYR A 290 -6.07 -17.43 1.54
C TYR A 290 -6.87 -16.72 2.62
N VAL A 291 -6.26 -16.53 3.80
CA VAL A 291 -6.87 -15.81 4.92
C VAL A 291 -6.17 -14.46 5.10
N LEU A 292 -6.92 -13.36 4.96
CA LEU A 292 -6.47 -11.99 5.19
C LEU A 292 -7.21 -11.44 6.41
N GLY A 293 -6.67 -11.69 7.60
CA GLY A 293 -7.33 -11.31 8.84
C GLY A 293 -8.68 -12.02 9.04
N ASP A 294 -9.76 -11.26 8.95
CA ASP A 294 -11.14 -11.76 9.05
C ASP A 294 -11.71 -12.27 7.71
N LYS A 295 -11.02 -12.03 6.60
CA LYS A 295 -11.49 -12.31 5.25
C LYS A 295 -10.90 -13.59 4.68
N ASN A 296 -11.76 -14.48 4.17
CA ASN A 296 -11.37 -15.68 3.46
C ASN A 296 -11.54 -15.48 1.95
N ILE A 297 -10.46 -15.71 1.20
CA ILE A 297 -10.46 -15.71 -0.25
C ILE A 297 -10.47 -17.17 -0.72
N ALA A 298 -11.51 -17.54 -1.46
CA ALA A 298 -11.65 -18.88 -2.02
C ALA A 298 -10.53 -19.20 -3.02
N PRO A 299 -10.25 -20.49 -3.29
CA PRO A 299 -9.25 -20.89 -4.27
C PRO A 299 -9.57 -20.27 -5.64
N PRO A 300 -8.63 -19.51 -6.24
CA PRO A 300 -8.88 -18.86 -7.54
C PRO A 300 -8.90 -19.83 -8.71
N ASN A 301 -8.30 -21.02 -8.56
CA ASN A 301 -8.16 -22.06 -9.58
C ASN A 301 -7.52 -21.58 -10.89
N ASP A 302 -6.59 -20.65 -10.77
CA ASP A 302 -5.81 -20.06 -11.86
C ASP A 302 -4.34 -20.50 -11.83
N HIS A 303 -3.50 -19.89 -12.67
CA HIS A 303 -2.08 -20.22 -12.81
C HIS A 303 -1.15 -19.22 -12.13
N TYR A 304 -1.65 -18.37 -11.22
CA TYR A 304 -0.84 -17.42 -10.49
C TYR A 304 -0.45 -17.94 -9.10
N ARG A 305 0.83 -17.76 -8.76
CA ARG A 305 1.31 -18.03 -7.41
C ARG A 305 1.00 -16.86 -6.50
N ARG A 306 0.59 -17.16 -5.26
CA ARG A 306 0.22 -16.13 -4.29
C ARG A 306 0.89 -16.32 -2.95
N LYS A 307 1.05 -15.21 -2.23
CA LYS A 307 1.53 -15.18 -0.86
C LYS A 307 0.83 -14.08 -0.07
N VAL A 308 0.40 -14.41 1.14
CA VAL A 308 -0.07 -13.41 2.12
C VAL A 308 1.12 -12.88 2.89
N VAL A 309 1.20 -11.57 3.01
CA VAL A 309 2.14 -10.86 3.90
C VAL A 309 1.35 -9.95 4.81
N SER A 310 1.80 -9.75 6.05
CA SER A 310 1.12 -8.88 7.01
C SER A 310 2.08 -8.17 7.93
N ALA A 311 1.65 -7.01 8.43
CA ALA A 311 2.32 -6.27 9.48
C ALA A 311 1.30 -5.67 10.44
N THR A 312 1.71 -5.45 11.69
CA THR A 312 0.96 -4.68 12.67
C THR A 312 1.75 -3.41 12.95
N VAL A 313 1.09 -2.26 12.78
CA VAL A 313 1.67 -0.93 13.02
C VAL A 313 0.99 -0.33 14.23
N VAL A 314 1.77 0.01 15.25
CA VAL A 314 1.29 0.76 16.41
C VAL A 314 1.31 2.25 16.07
N LEU A 315 0.24 2.96 16.40
CA LEU A 315 0.05 4.37 16.10
C LEU A 315 0.43 5.20 17.33
N GLU A 316 1.60 5.81 17.31
CA GLU A 316 2.10 6.57 18.45
C GLU A 316 1.40 7.93 18.62
N ASN A 317 1.20 8.66 17.51
CA ASN A 317 0.64 10.02 17.55
C ASN A 317 -0.85 10.07 17.94
N PRO A 318 -1.76 9.22 17.43
CA PRO A 318 -3.15 9.18 17.87
C PRO A 318 -3.31 8.89 19.37
N VAL A 319 -2.40 8.14 19.96
CA VAL A 319 -2.37 7.86 21.39
C VAL A 319 -2.07 9.11 22.21
N LEU A 320 -1.30 10.04 21.65
CA LEU A 320 -0.92 11.31 22.31
C LEU A 320 -1.99 12.41 22.18
N MET A 321 -2.97 12.23 21.29
CA MET A 321 -4.10 13.17 21.16
C MET A 321 -5.15 12.89 22.24
N ASN A 322 -5.06 13.58 23.35
CA ASN A 322 -5.97 13.51 24.51
C ASN A 322 -6.85 14.74 24.61
#